data_3336c199a3bfd8b3194d70e2e98c9261
#
_entry.id   3336c199a3bfd8b3194d70e2e98c9261
#
_cell.length_a   1.000
_cell.length_b   1.000
_cell.length_c   1.000
_cell.angle_alpha   90.00
_cell.angle_beta   90.00
_cell.angle_gamma   90.00
#
_symmetry.space_group_name_H-M   'P 1'
#
loop_
_entity.id
_entity.type
_entity.pdbx_description
1 polymer ?
#
loop_
_entity_poly.entity_id
_entity_poly.type
_entity_poly.pdbx_seq_one_letter_code
_entity_poly.pdbx_strand_id
1 'polypeptide(L)'
;MQFDTHNGWYEEERRNGSVWEIDVRYSLPVAETEEDDLKNVFNYESVYDTVQKEMERPCRLIETVGQNIYKRIQGIGQSQGMEDLEIRVRKLNPPFKGKTESVEVVIGK
;
A
#
# COMPACT_ATOMS: atom_id res chain seq x y z
N MET A 1 -4.60 -6.07 -0.35
CA MET A 1 -3.75 -6.63 0.73
C MET A 1 -4.28 -6.21 2.08
N GLN A 2 -4.32 -7.14 3.00
CA GLN A 2 -4.83 -6.87 4.34
C GLN A 2 -3.74 -7.15 5.37
N PHE A 3 -3.61 -6.25 6.33
CA PHE A 3 -2.60 -6.35 7.38
C PHE A 3 -3.22 -6.09 8.74
N ASP A 4 -2.90 -6.95 9.69
CA ASP A 4 -3.23 -6.73 11.08
C ASP A 4 -2.02 -6.14 11.77
N THR A 5 -2.18 -5.01 12.44
CA THR A 5 -1.05 -4.34 13.04
C THR A 5 -1.44 -3.68 14.36
N HIS A 6 -0.48 -3.65 15.29
CA HIS A 6 -0.59 -2.89 16.52
C HIS A 6 0.12 -1.55 16.40
N ASN A 7 0.58 -1.21 15.20
CA ASN A 7 1.25 0.05 14.92
C ASN A 7 0.22 1.09 14.52
N GLY A 8 0.18 2.18 15.23
CA GLY A 8 -0.73 3.25 14.91
C GLY A 8 -0.36 4.50 15.67
N TRP A 9 -0.98 5.62 15.30
CA TRP A 9 -0.74 6.89 15.95
C TRP A 9 -1.36 6.94 17.34
N TYR A 10 -2.54 6.33 17.51
CA TYR A 10 -3.26 6.34 18.76
C TYR A 10 -2.86 5.17 19.64
N GLU A 11 -2.86 5.40 20.96
CA GLU A 11 -2.52 4.36 21.94
C GLU A 11 -3.45 3.15 21.83
N GLU A 12 -4.74 3.40 21.59
CA GLU A 12 -5.72 2.32 21.46
C GLU A 12 -5.39 1.40 20.30
N GLU A 13 -4.91 1.96 19.19
CA GLU A 13 -4.50 1.17 18.04
C GLU A 13 -3.31 0.28 18.36
N ARG A 14 -2.36 0.82 19.12
CA ARG A 14 -1.17 0.06 19.51
C ARG A 14 -1.50 -1.05 20.50
N ARG A 15 -2.51 -0.82 21.32
CA ARG A 15 -2.92 -1.79 22.34
C ARG A 15 -3.81 -2.88 21.77
N ASN A 16 -4.80 -2.52 20.98
CA ASN A 16 -5.84 -3.43 20.50
C ASN A 16 -5.61 -3.91 19.07
N GLY A 17 -4.67 -3.27 18.38
CA GLY A 17 -4.45 -3.56 16.98
C GLY A 17 -5.47 -2.89 16.06
N SER A 18 -5.20 -2.92 14.80
CA SER A 18 -6.11 -2.43 13.76
C SER A 18 -5.89 -3.21 12.49
N VAL A 19 -6.91 -3.23 11.65
CA VAL A 19 -6.85 -3.90 10.35
C VAL A 19 -6.69 -2.85 9.28
N TRP A 20 -5.69 -3.02 8.42
CA TRP A 20 -5.42 -2.11 7.31
C TRP A 20 -5.59 -2.86 6.01
N GLU A 21 -6.21 -2.20 5.04
CA GLU A 21 -6.30 -2.71 3.68
C GLU A 21 -5.55 -1.76 2.76
N ILE A 22 -4.72 -2.32 1.87
CA ILE A 22 -3.94 -1.53 0.95
C ILE A 22 -4.17 -2.07 -0.45
N ASP A 23 -4.64 -1.19 -1.33
CA ASP A 23 -4.83 -1.51 -2.74
C ASP A 23 -3.81 -0.73 -3.56
N VAL A 24 -3.20 -1.41 -4.50
CA VAL A 24 -2.22 -0.82 -5.41
C VAL A 24 -2.75 -1.01 -6.83
N ARG A 25 -2.88 0.09 -7.56
CA ARG A 25 -3.31 0.08 -8.95
C ARG A 25 -2.26 0.76 -9.81
N TYR A 26 -1.99 0.22 -10.96
CA TYR A 26 -1.06 0.80 -11.91
C TYR A 26 -1.32 0.24 -13.30
N SER A 27 -0.76 0.93 -14.30
CA SER A 27 -0.76 0.47 -15.69
C SER A 27 0.66 0.23 -16.13
N LEU A 28 0.88 -0.86 -16.83
CA LEU A 28 2.16 -1.18 -17.45
C LEU A 28 1.96 -1.30 -18.96
N PRO A 29 2.96 -0.91 -19.76
CA PRO A 29 2.89 -1.14 -21.18
C PRO A 29 2.88 -2.62 -21.47
N VAL A 30 2.06 -3.01 -22.45
CA VAL A 30 2.01 -4.41 -22.90
C VAL A 30 3.31 -4.70 -23.64
N ALA A 31 4.09 -5.65 -23.12
CA ALA A 31 5.28 -6.10 -23.82
C ALA A 31 4.88 -7.00 -24.97
N GLU A 32 5.22 -6.60 -26.20
CA GLU A 32 5.00 -7.42 -27.37
C GLU A 32 6.09 -8.50 -27.45
N THR A 33 6.07 -9.42 -26.51
CA THR A 33 6.97 -10.55 -26.56
C THR A 33 6.16 -11.82 -26.71
N GLU A 34 6.57 -12.65 -27.63
CA GLU A 34 5.94 -13.96 -27.86
C GLU A 34 6.28 -14.96 -26.76
N GLU A 35 7.23 -14.63 -25.93
CA GLU A 35 7.66 -15.48 -24.82
C GLU A 35 7.43 -14.76 -23.50
N ASP A 36 6.98 -15.52 -22.51
CA ASP A 36 6.88 -15.05 -21.14
C ASP A 36 8.28 -14.82 -20.58
N ASP A 37 8.81 -13.64 -20.78
CA ASP A 37 10.10 -13.28 -20.21
C ASP A 37 9.88 -12.72 -18.81
N LEU A 38 10.08 -13.55 -17.82
CA LEU A 38 9.89 -13.17 -16.41
C LEU A 38 10.78 -12.02 -15.97
N LYS A 39 11.85 -11.75 -16.71
CA LYS A 39 12.74 -10.63 -16.41
C LYS A 39 12.11 -9.28 -16.72
N ASN A 40 11.17 -9.26 -17.65
CA ASN A 40 10.48 -8.05 -18.08
C ASN A 40 9.10 -7.87 -17.45
N VAL A 41 8.67 -8.82 -16.63
CA VAL A 41 7.42 -8.73 -15.90
C VAL A 41 7.65 -8.03 -14.57
N PHE A 42 6.86 -7.01 -14.30
CA PHE A 42 6.90 -6.33 -13.01
C PHE A 42 6.51 -7.33 -11.92
N ASN A 43 7.41 -7.56 -10.99
CA ASN A 43 7.24 -8.60 -9.99
C ASN A 43 6.22 -8.18 -8.94
N TYR A 44 5.08 -8.84 -8.95
CA TYR A 44 4.00 -8.60 -8.00
C TYR A 44 4.46 -8.82 -6.54
N GLU A 45 5.35 -9.79 -6.32
CA GLU A 45 5.89 -10.03 -4.99
C GLU A 45 6.71 -8.85 -4.47
N SER A 46 7.39 -8.13 -5.36
CA SER A 46 8.12 -6.92 -4.96
C SER A 46 7.19 -5.84 -4.45
N VAL A 47 6.01 -5.71 -5.04
CA VAL A 47 5.00 -4.77 -4.58
C VAL A 47 4.53 -5.17 -3.18
N TYR A 48 4.20 -6.43 -2.99
CA TYR A 48 3.75 -6.94 -1.69
C TYR A 48 4.82 -6.74 -0.62
N ASP A 49 6.07 -7.08 -0.92
CA ASP A 49 7.17 -6.93 0.04
C ASP A 49 7.37 -5.47 0.43
N THR A 50 7.25 -4.56 -0.54
CA THR A 50 7.38 -3.14 -0.29
C THR A 50 6.29 -2.65 0.67
N VAL A 51 5.06 -3.06 0.43
CA VAL A 51 3.92 -2.69 1.28
C VAL A 51 4.11 -3.28 2.67
N GLN A 52 4.49 -4.55 2.75
CA GLN A 52 4.68 -5.23 4.02
C GLN A 52 5.73 -4.55 4.88
N LYS A 53 6.86 -4.19 4.29
CA LYS A 53 7.93 -3.50 5.01
C LYS A 53 7.49 -2.15 5.55
N GLU A 54 6.69 -1.43 4.78
CA GLU A 54 6.15 -0.15 5.26
C GLU A 54 5.18 -0.36 6.41
N MET A 55 4.39 -1.43 6.37
CA MET A 55 3.43 -1.73 7.42
C MET A 55 4.09 -2.19 8.72
N GLU A 56 5.34 -2.63 8.68
CA GLU A 56 6.08 -3.02 9.87
C GLU A 56 6.61 -1.83 10.67
N ARG A 57 6.60 -0.64 10.09
CA ARG A 57 7.06 0.57 10.78
C ARG A 57 6.04 1.03 11.81
N PRO A 58 6.47 1.37 13.03
CA PRO A 58 5.54 1.75 14.09
C PRO A 58 5.07 3.21 14.01
N CYS A 59 3.92 3.47 14.64
CA CYS A 59 3.42 4.83 14.91
C CYS A 59 3.31 5.73 13.70
N ARG A 60 2.66 5.23 12.63
CA ARG A 60 2.55 5.99 11.38
C ARG A 60 1.13 6.49 11.16
N LEU A 61 1.02 7.69 10.62
CA LEU A 61 -0.26 8.21 10.14
C LEU A 61 -0.62 7.54 8.82
N ILE A 62 -1.91 7.38 8.58
CA ILE A 62 -2.39 6.71 7.37
C ILE A 62 -1.90 7.42 6.10
N GLU A 63 -1.86 8.76 6.10
CA GLU A 63 -1.36 9.53 4.96
C GLU A 63 0.12 9.27 4.71
N THR A 64 0.89 9.18 5.77
CA THR A 64 2.32 8.94 5.68
C THR A 64 2.60 7.56 5.10
N VAL A 65 1.86 6.56 5.55
CA VAL A 65 1.99 5.20 5.04
C VAL A 65 1.69 5.18 3.54
N GLY A 66 0.59 5.80 3.13
CA GLY A 66 0.22 5.85 1.72
C GLY A 66 1.26 6.54 0.85
N GLN A 67 1.78 7.68 1.30
CA GLN A 67 2.79 8.41 0.56
C GLN A 67 4.10 7.62 0.43
N ASN A 68 4.51 6.96 1.49
CA ASN A 68 5.74 6.18 1.47
C ASN A 68 5.64 4.99 0.54
N ILE A 69 4.50 4.30 0.56
CA ILE A 69 4.25 3.19 -0.35
C ILE A 69 4.27 3.68 -1.79
N TYR A 70 3.59 4.80 -2.05
CA TYR A 70 3.53 5.38 -3.39
C TYR A 70 4.93 5.66 -3.93
N LYS A 71 5.76 6.34 -3.14
CA LYS A 71 7.11 6.71 -3.57
C LYS A 71 7.96 5.49 -3.85
N ARG A 72 7.87 4.47 -3.03
CA ARG A 72 8.68 3.27 -3.18
C ARG A 72 8.26 2.47 -4.41
N ILE A 73 6.97 2.30 -4.63
CA ILE A 73 6.48 1.56 -5.78
C ILE A 73 6.76 2.33 -7.06
N GLN A 74 6.58 3.66 -7.05
CA GLN A 74 6.92 4.49 -8.18
C GLN A 74 8.39 4.32 -8.58
N GLY A 75 9.28 4.29 -7.59
CA GLY A 75 10.70 4.08 -7.85
C GLY A 75 11.01 2.73 -8.47
N ILE A 76 10.33 1.68 -8.04
CA ILE A 76 10.52 0.33 -8.59
C ILE A 76 9.95 0.24 -10.00
N GLY A 77 8.77 0.82 -10.24
CA GLY A 77 8.05 0.67 -11.49
C GLY A 77 8.49 1.61 -12.60
N GLN A 78 9.20 2.67 -12.26
CA GLN A 78 9.56 3.71 -13.23
C GLN A 78 10.38 3.17 -14.40
N SER A 79 11.30 2.26 -14.14
CA SER A 79 12.13 1.67 -15.17
C SER A 79 11.36 0.76 -16.12
N GLN A 80 10.15 0.38 -15.75
CA GLN A 80 9.29 -0.49 -16.55
C GLN A 80 8.12 0.25 -17.18
N GLY A 81 8.13 1.58 -17.13
CA GLY A 81 7.11 2.39 -17.75
C GLY A 81 5.78 2.40 -17.01
N MET A 82 5.80 2.21 -15.70
CA MET A 82 4.58 2.24 -14.90
C MET A 82 3.91 3.61 -14.97
N GLU A 83 2.61 3.60 -15.20
CA GLU A 83 1.77 4.79 -15.24
C GLU A 83 0.55 4.63 -14.35
N ASP A 84 -0.07 5.76 -14.02
CA ASP A 84 -1.34 5.81 -13.30
C ASP A 84 -1.31 5.07 -11.96
N LEU A 85 -0.18 5.17 -11.26
CA LEU A 85 -0.04 4.56 -9.95
C LEU A 85 -1.00 5.21 -8.95
N GLU A 86 -1.77 4.38 -8.28
CA GLU A 86 -2.68 4.81 -7.21
C GLU A 86 -2.55 3.87 -6.04
N ILE A 87 -2.42 4.43 -4.86
CA ILE A 87 -2.39 3.66 -3.61
C ILE A 87 -3.61 4.06 -2.79
N ARG A 88 -4.39 3.07 -2.39
CA ARG A 88 -5.50 3.26 -1.46
C ARG A 88 -5.14 2.60 -0.14
N VAL A 89 -5.18 3.38 0.91
CA VAL A 89 -4.94 2.87 2.26
C VAL A 89 -6.21 3.05 3.05
N ARG A 90 -6.72 1.96 3.58
CA ARG A 90 -7.95 1.96 4.38
C ARG A 90 -7.66 1.35 5.73
N LYS A 91 -8.04 2.06 6.78
CA LYS A 91 -7.95 1.56 8.14
C LYS A 91 -9.36 1.21 8.60
N LEU A 92 -9.57 -0.03 8.94
CA LEU A 92 -10.86 -0.53 9.43
C LEU A 92 -10.89 -0.40 10.95
N ASN A 93 -12.07 -0.15 11.48
CA ASN A 93 -12.28 -0.01 12.92
C ASN A 93 -11.35 1.01 13.55
N PRO A 94 -11.37 2.28 13.09
CA PRO A 94 -10.53 3.30 13.71
C PRO A 94 -10.95 3.50 15.19
N PRO A 95 -10.04 4.01 16.04
CA PRO A 95 -10.27 4.08 17.48
C PRO A 95 -11.22 5.20 17.90
N PHE A 96 -12.08 5.66 17.03
CA PHE A 96 -13.06 6.69 17.35
C PHE A 96 -14.32 6.05 17.95
N LYS A 97 -14.83 6.65 19.00
CA LYS A 97 -16.12 6.23 19.54
C LYS A 97 -17.20 6.62 18.54
N GLY A 98 -17.99 5.64 18.11
CA GLY A 98 -19.05 5.85 17.16
C GLY A 98 -19.08 4.78 16.09
N LYS A 99 -19.89 5.01 15.08
CA LYS A 99 -20.14 4.03 14.02
C LYS A 99 -19.25 4.25 12.79
N THR A 100 -18.08 4.84 12.95
CA THR A 100 -17.15 5.00 11.84
C THR A 100 -16.57 3.65 11.48
N GLU A 101 -16.85 3.17 10.28
CA GLU A 101 -16.45 1.85 9.86
C GLU A 101 -15.07 1.81 9.27
N SER A 102 -14.65 2.91 8.64
CA SER A 102 -13.32 2.97 8.04
C SER A 102 -12.89 4.39 7.75
N VAL A 103 -11.57 4.57 7.63
CA VAL A 103 -10.97 5.79 7.13
C VAL A 103 -10.13 5.40 5.92
N GLU A 104 -10.22 6.17 4.84
CA GLU A 104 -9.52 5.87 3.60
C GLU A 104 -8.74 7.08 3.11
N VAL A 105 -7.53 6.82 2.60
CA VAL A 105 -6.70 7.83 1.93
C VAL A 105 -6.32 7.29 0.56
N VAL A 106 -6.39 8.14 -0.44
CA VAL A 106 -6.01 7.79 -1.81
C VAL A 106 -4.85 8.67 -2.23
N ILE A 107 -3.74 8.06 -2.62
CA ILE A 107 -2.54 8.74 -3.09
C ILE A 107 -2.35 8.42 -4.56
N GLY A 108 -2.08 9.44 -5.35
CA GLY A 108 -1.89 9.30 -6.78
C GLY A 108 -3.02 9.97 -7.53
N LYS A 109 -3.27 9.51 -8.72
CA LYS A 109 -4.31 10.10 -9.54
C LYS A 109 -5.70 9.74 -9.11
#